data_cb55bb315ffd71e384dbe48127ca7d18
#
_entry.id   cb55bb315ffd71e384dbe48127ca7d18
#
_cell.length_a   1.000
_cell.length_b   1.000
_cell.length_c   1.000
_cell.angle_alpha   90.00
_cell.angle_beta   90.00
_cell.angle_gamma   90.00
#
_symmetry.space_group_name_H-M   'P 1'
#
loop_
_entity.id
_entity.type
_entity.pdbx_description
1 polymer ?
#
loop_
_entity_poly.entity_id
_entity_poly.type
_entity_poly.pdbx_seq_one_letter_code
_entity_poly.pdbx_strand_id
1 'polypeptide(L)'
;EQGGYLTEEVNKKPHSVLLLDEIETAHPDIFNILLQILDYGNLADSNGRSINFKNTIIVMTSNTGAVEADGESVGFIEQGTEDKFEKAVSKAFTPEFRNRLDGIINFNNLSNQNLESVVEKLIIDVEAKLNEKGIDIDFDSDVVKLILEQGYDPKLGARPLSRAVDKLVKKPISTMLIEDKIKRGSSVKLSVKDKKIVVKASNSIEKIT
;
A
#
# COMPACT_ATOMS: atom_id res chain seq x y z
N GLU A 1 -18.82 -30.82 7.58
CA GLU A 1 -19.08 -29.72 8.51
C GLU A 1 -17.73 -29.01 8.71
N GLN A 2 -17.53 -27.89 8.01
CA GLN A 2 -16.27 -27.15 8.06
C GLN A 2 -16.31 -26.24 9.28
N GLY A 3 -15.28 -26.34 10.13
CA GLY A 3 -14.97 -25.29 11.12
C GLY A 3 -14.78 -23.95 10.39
N GLY A 4 -14.92 -22.84 11.11
CA GLY A 4 -14.74 -21.52 10.50
C GLY A 4 -13.35 -21.40 9.86
N TYR A 5 -13.26 -20.82 8.64
CA TYR A 5 -12.01 -20.71 7.88
C TYR A 5 -10.87 -20.11 8.72
N LEU A 6 -11.15 -19.03 9.47
CA LEU A 6 -10.17 -18.37 10.33
C LEU A 6 -9.60 -19.30 11.39
N THR A 7 -10.47 -20.02 12.11
CA THR A 7 -10.07 -20.95 13.18
C THR A 7 -9.25 -22.11 12.65
N GLU A 8 -9.60 -22.64 11.46
CA GLU A 8 -8.81 -23.70 10.80
C GLU A 8 -7.41 -23.22 10.39
N GLU A 9 -7.29 -22.04 9.81
CA GLU A 9 -5.98 -21.52 9.37
C GLU A 9 -5.07 -21.19 10.56
N VAL A 10 -5.60 -20.57 11.63
CA VAL A 10 -4.80 -20.32 12.84
C VAL A 10 -4.41 -21.63 13.53
N ASN A 11 -5.28 -22.63 13.56
CA ASN A 11 -4.94 -23.93 14.12
C ASN A 11 -3.80 -24.62 13.35
N LYS A 12 -3.75 -24.47 12.01
CA LYS A 12 -2.65 -24.99 11.18
C LYS A 12 -1.35 -24.20 11.37
N LYS A 13 -1.45 -22.88 11.61
CA LYS A 13 -0.32 -21.95 11.69
C LYS A 13 -0.46 -21.05 12.92
N PRO A 14 -0.26 -21.55 14.13
CA PRO A 14 -0.51 -20.79 15.37
C PRO A 14 0.46 -19.60 15.58
N HIS A 15 1.64 -19.65 14.95
CA HIS A 15 2.62 -18.54 14.94
C HIS A 15 2.50 -17.77 13.64
N SER A 16 1.50 -16.88 13.55
CA SER A 16 1.19 -16.15 12.33
C SER A 16 0.82 -14.70 12.61
N VAL A 17 0.79 -13.91 11.55
CA VAL A 17 0.19 -12.58 11.55
C VAL A 17 -1.19 -12.68 10.90
N LEU A 18 -2.22 -12.34 11.64
CA LEU A 18 -3.58 -12.22 11.15
C LEU A 18 -3.84 -10.77 10.77
N LEU A 19 -4.04 -10.49 9.49
CA LEU A 19 -4.43 -9.18 8.99
C LEU A 19 -5.94 -9.14 8.74
N LEU A 20 -6.61 -8.21 9.39
CA LEU A 20 -8.01 -7.88 9.18
C LEU A 20 -8.08 -6.50 8.53
N ASP A 21 -8.26 -6.49 7.21
CA ASP A 21 -8.26 -5.26 6.42
C ASP A 21 -9.66 -4.64 6.40
N GLU A 22 -9.73 -3.29 6.53
CA GLU A 22 -10.98 -2.51 6.55
C GLU A 22 -12.00 -3.03 7.59
N ILE A 23 -11.54 -3.19 8.83
CA ILE A 23 -12.33 -3.81 9.90
C ILE A 23 -13.65 -3.06 10.18
N GLU A 24 -13.74 -1.77 9.89
CA GLU A 24 -14.98 -0.98 10.01
C GLU A 24 -16.10 -1.45 9.09
N THR A 25 -15.77 -2.20 8.04
CA THR A 25 -16.78 -2.77 7.13
C THR A 25 -17.32 -4.11 7.58
N ALA A 26 -16.71 -4.70 8.61
CA ALA A 26 -17.10 -6.00 9.14
C ALA A 26 -18.45 -5.94 9.88
N HIS A 27 -19.11 -7.10 9.93
CA HIS A 27 -20.32 -7.22 10.75
C HIS A 27 -20.00 -6.95 12.24
N PRO A 28 -20.88 -6.24 12.99
CA PRO A 28 -20.65 -5.92 14.40
C PRO A 28 -20.29 -7.11 15.29
N ASP A 29 -20.80 -8.30 14.98
CA ASP A 29 -20.48 -9.53 15.74
C ASP A 29 -19.01 -9.93 15.68
N ILE A 30 -18.29 -9.48 14.64
CA ILE A 30 -16.84 -9.73 14.52
C ILE A 30 -16.08 -9.05 15.66
N PHE A 31 -16.51 -7.87 16.10
CA PHE A 31 -15.89 -7.17 17.23
C PHE A 31 -16.06 -7.96 18.53
N ASN A 32 -17.20 -8.62 18.74
CA ASN A 32 -17.43 -9.50 19.90
C ASN A 32 -16.48 -10.72 19.88
N ILE A 33 -16.28 -11.30 18.70
CA ILE A 33 -15.35 -12.41 18.50
C ILE A 33 -13.90 -11.95 18.77
N LEU A 34 -13.52 -10.79 18.26
CA LEU A 34 -12.20 -10.22 18.49
C LEU A 34 -11.96 -9.90 19.97
N LEU A 35 -12.94 -9.33 20.67
CA LEU A 35 -12.87 -9.12 22.12
C LEU A 35 -12.60 -10.43 22.86
N GLN A 36 -13.30 -11.49 22.51
CA GLN A 36 -13.07 -12.81 23.10
C GLN A 36 -11.64 -13.32 22.86
N ILE A 37 -11.12 -13.14 21.64
CA ILE A 37 -9.74 -13.53 21.30
C ILE A 37 -8.74 -12.68 22.10
N LEU A 38 -8.94 -11.37 22.16
CA LEU A 38 -8.03 -10.44 22.83
C LEU A 38 -8.03 -10.65 24.36
N ASP A 39 -9.19 -10.99 24.97
CA ASP A 39 -9.29 -11.23 26.41
C ASP A 39 -8.74 -12.60 26.83
N TYR A 40 -9.07 -13.65 26.10
CA TYR A 40 -8.78 -15.03 26.53
C TYR A 40 -7.69 -15.71 25.71
N GLY A 41 -7.31 -15.15 24.56
CA GLY A 41 -6.36 -15.76 23.64
C GLY A 41 -6.87 -17.04 22.99
N ASN A 42 -8.18 -17.30 23.04
CA ASN A 42 -8.78 -18.52 22.48
C ASN A 42 -10.15 -18.18 21.85
N LEU A 43 -10.51 -18.96 20.84
CA LEU A 43 -11.83 -18.90 20.21
C LEU A 43 -12.35 -20.33 19.99
N ALA A 44 -13.59 -20.58 20.35
CA ALA A 44 -14.26 -21.84 20.03
C ALA A 44 -14.68 -21.85 18.56
N ASP A 45 -14.34 -22.92 17.83
CA ASP A 45 -14.86 -23.14 16.48
C ASP A 45 -16.32 -23.63 16.52
N SER A 46 -16.96 -23.76 15.35
CA SER A 46 -18.33 -24.26 15.22
C SER A 46 -18.53 -25.69 15.74
N ASN A 47 -17.46 -26.44 15.95
CA ASN A 47 -17.47 -27.81 16.50
C ASN A 47 -17.18 -27.83 18.01
N GLY A 48 -17.05 -26.67 18.65
CA GLY A 48 -16.76 -26.53 20.08
C GLY A 48 -15.28 -26.75 20.43
N ARG A 49 -14.35 -26.81 19.48
CA ARG A 49 -12.92 -26.92 19.75
C ARG A 49 -12.36 -25.54 20.08
N SER A 50 -11.60 -25.44 21.16
CA SER A 50 -10.91 -24.20 21.53
C SER A 50 -9.62 -24.04 20.71
N ILE A 51 -9.55 -23.01 19.88
CA ILE A 51 -8.39 -22.67 19.05
C ILE A 51 -7.58 -21.58 19.75
N ASN A 52 -6.28 -21.78 19.84
CA ASN A 52 -5.37 -20.91 20.57
C ASN A 52 -4.78 -19.80 19.65
N PHE A 53 -5.00 -18.53 20.02
CA PHE A 53 -4.52 -17.34 19.33
C PHE A 53 -3.37 -16.63 20.07
N LYS A 54 -2.89 -17.15 21.20
CA LYS A 54 -1.89 -16.46 22.05
C LYS A 54 -0.56 -16.16 21.34
N ASN A 55 -0.23 -16.92 20.30
CA ASN A 55 0.97 -16.73 19.51
C ASN A 55 0.70 -16.06 18.13
N THR A 56 -0.52 -15.53 17.94
CA THR A 56 -0.93 -14.86 16.71
C THR A 56 -0.84 -13.35 16.93
N ILE A 57 -0.14 -12.64 16.05
CA ILE A 57 -0.16 -11.18 16.03
C ILE A 57 -1.37 -10.74 15.21
N ILE A 58 -2.25 -9.95 15.81
CA ILE A 58 -3.45 -9.44 15.13
C ILE A 58 -3.18 -8.00 14.70
N VAL A 59 -3.29 -7.74 13.41
CA VAL A 59 -3.18 -6.41 12.81
C VAL A 59 -4.52 -6.07 12.15
N MET A 60 -5.05 -4.90 12.47
CA MET A 60 -6.30 -4.41 11.90
C MET A 60 -6.03 -3.10 11.18
N THR A 61 -6.57 -2.92 9.97
CA THR A 61 -6.56 -1.64 9.28
C THR A 61 -7.95 -1.02 9.27
N SER A 62 -8.02 0.31 9.26
CA SER A 62 -9.27 1.03 9.14
C SER A 62 -9.06 2.36 8.40
N ASN A 63 -10.03 2.74 7.60
CA ASN A 63 -10.10 4.05 6.96
C ASN A 63 -10.91 5.07 7.80
N THR A 64 -11.30 4.70 9.00
CA THR A 64 -12.02 5.58 9.94
C THR A 64 -11.16 6.78 10.28
N GLY A 65 -11.59 7.97 9.97
CA GLY A 65 -10.83 9.20 10.17
C GLY A 65 -10.36 9.86 8.88
N ALA A 66 -10.13 9.11 7.80
CA ALA A 66 -9.83 9.69 6.49
C ALA A 66 -11.03 10.49 5.96
N VAL A 67 -12.24 10.02 6.16
CA VAL A 67 -13.49 10.66 5.72
C VAL A 67 -13.81 11.94 6.54
N GLU A 68 -13.42 12.00 7.79
CA GLU A 68 -13.66 13.17 8.66
C GLU A 68 -12.57 14.25 8.50
N ALA A 69 -11.39 13.90 7.99
CA ALA A 69 -10.32 14.85 7.70
C ALA A 69 -10.61 15.70 6.44
N ASP A 70 -11.40 15.17 5.48
CA ASP A 70 -11.81 15.86 4.26
C ASP A 70 -13.07 16.74 4.45
N GLY A 71 -13.78 16.61 5.57
CA GLY A 71 -14.91 17.48 5.91
C GLY A 71 -14.42 18.86 6.26
N GLU A 72 -14.82 19.88 5.49
CA GLU A 72 -14.57 21.29 5.76
C GLU A 72 -14.94 21.62 7.22
N SER A 73 -13.95 22.03 8.00
CA SER A 73 -14.16 22.54 9.34
C SER A 73 -14.92 23.87 9.23
N VAL A 74 -16.23 23.82 9.33
CA VAL A 74 -17.04 25.00 9.60
C VAL A 74 -16.83 25.39 11.06
N GLY A 75 -15.78 26.19 11.31
CA GLY A 75 -15.52 26.71 12.67
C GLY A 75 -14.06 27.11 12.87
N PHE A 76 -13.85 28.29 13.39
CA PHE A 76 -12.60 29.02 13.62
C PHE A 76 -11.63 28.43 14.66
N ILE A 77 -11.50 27.11 14.80
CA ILE A 77 -10.51 26.49 15.68
C ILE A 77 -9.77 25.45 14.87
N GLU A 78 -8.48 25.67 14.62
CA GLU A 78 -7.53 24.66 14.17
C GLU A 78 -7.42 23.57 15.25
N GLN A 79 -8.32 22.58 15.20
CA GLN A 79 -8.15 21.38 16.01
C GLN A 79 -6.99 20.58 15.42
N GLY A 80 -6.00 20.26 16.24
CA GLY A 80 -4.84 19.49 15.82
C GLY A 80 -5.25 18.16 15.16
N THR A 81 -4.46 17.70 14.23
CA THR A 81 -4.68 16.44 13.49
C THR A 81 -4.85 15.23 14.44
N GLU A 82 -4.21 15.27 15.60
CA GLU A 82 -4.31 14.25 16.65
C GLU A 82 -5.71 14.20 17.28
N ASP A 83 -6.31 15.36 17.60
CA ASP A 83 -7.66 15.41 18.17
C ASP A 83 -8.73 14.87 17.21
N LYS A 84 -8.57 15.12 15.90
CA LYS A 84 -9.49 14.59 14.90
C LYS A 84 -9.39 13.08 14.79
N PHE A 85 -8.15 12.56 14.80
CA PHE A 85 -7.90 11.13 14.78
C PHE A 85 -8.49 10.42 16.00
N GLU A 86 -8.23 10.91 17.21
CA GLU A 86 -8.78 10.33 18.44
C GLU A 86 -10.32 10.33 18.46
N LYS A 87 -10.95 11.40 17.97
CA LYS A 87 -12.41 11.49 17.85
C LYS A 87 -12.96 10.46 16.86
N ALA A 88 -12.31 10.30 15.70
CA ALA A 88 -12.71 9.35 14.69
C ALA A 88 -12.60 7.90 15.20
N VAL A 89 -11.49 7.56 15.85
CA VAL A 89 -11.27 6.24 16.48
C VAL A 89 -12.29 6.01 17.59
N SER A 90 -12.58 7.03 18.41
CA SER A 90 -13.56 6.92 19.52
C SER A 90 -14.99 6.71 19.03
N LYS A 91 -15.32 7.20 17.85
CA LYS A 91 -16.64 7.03 17.23
C LYS A 91 -16.80 5.66 16.58
N ALA A 92 -15.71 5.13 16.00
CA ALA A 92 -15.73 3.86 15.29
C ALA A 92 -15.60 2.65 16.21
N PHE A 93 -14.83 2.77 17.29
CA PHE A 93 -14.49 1.66 18.17
C PHE A 93 -14.87 1.98 19.61
N THR A 94 -15.53 1.02 20.27
CA THR A 94 -15.92 1.17 21.67
C THR A 94 -14.70 1.34 22.58
N PRO A 95 -14.83 2.01 23.73
CA PRO A 95 -13.74 2.11 24.70
C PRO A 95 -13.21 0.74 25.15
N GLU A 96 -14.11 -0.24 25.29
CA GLU A 96 -13.75 -1.60 25.65
C GLU A 96 -12.81 -2.23 24.63
N PHE A 97 -13.15 -2.12 23.34
CA PHE A 97 -12.32 -2.65 22.24
C PHE A 97 -10.96 -1.96 22.19
N ARG A 98 -10.94 -0.62 22.28
CA ARG A 98 -9.70 0.16 22.24
C ARG A 98 -8.75 -0.17 23.39
N ASN A 99 -9.28 -0.44 24.59
CA ASN A 99 -8.48 -0.81 25.76
C ASN A 99 -7.83 -2.20 25.67
N ARG A 100 -8.18 -3.00 24.67
CA ARG A 100 -7.59 -4.32 24.40
C ARG A 100 -6.49 -4.29 23.34
N LEU A 101 -6.33 -3.16 22.66
CA LEU A 101 -5.30 -2.99 21.66
C LEU A 101 -3.97 -2.61 22.32
N ASP A 102 -2.88 -3.25 21.94
CA ASP A 102 -1.53 -2.92 22.38
C ASP A 102 -1.07 -1.55 21.82
N GLY A 103 -1.58 -1.13 20.68
CA GLY A 103 -1.28 0.16 20.09
C GLY A 103 -2.19 0.52 18.93
N ILE A 104 -2.35 1.81 18.70
CA ILE A 104 -3.07 2.40 17.57
C ILE A 104 -2.08 3.30 16.84
N ILE A 105 -1.87 3.03 15.54
CA ILE A 105 -0.91 3.75 14.71
C ILE A 105 -1.69 4.59 13.69
N ASN A 106 -1.46 5.90 13.73
CA ASN A 106 -2.01 6.82 12.74
C ASN A 106 -1.08 6.93 11.53
N PHE A 107 -1.63 6.74 10.34
CA PHE A 107 -0.93 6.98 9.10
C PHE A 107 -1.31 8.35 8.54
N ASN A 108 -0.36 9.26 8.53
CA ASN A 108 -0.55 10.60 7.99
C ASN A 108 -0.62 10.59 6.46
N ASN A 109 -1.24 11.63 5.90
CA ASN A 109 -1.19 11.86 4.46
C ASN A 109 0.27 12.03 4.00
N LEU A 110 0.55 11.53 2.79
CA LEU A 110 1.88 11.63 2.20
C LEU A 110 2.19 13.07 1.81
N SER A 111 3.36 13.56 2.23
CA SER A 111 3.91 14.84 1.74
C SER A 111 4.33 14.72 0.27
N ASN A 112 4.49 15.85 -0.43
CA ASN A 112 4.98 15.84 -1.81
C ASN A 112 6.33 15.14 -1.95
N GLN A 113 7.24 15.33 -1.00
CA GLN A 113 8.54 14.64 -0.98
C GLN A 113 8.38 13.12 -0.85
N ASN A 114 7.46 12.69 0.01
CA ASN A 114 7.18 11.25 0.17
C ASN A 114 6.56 10.66 -1.10
N LEU A 115 5.71 11.42 -1.79
CA LEU A 115 5.11 11.00 -3.06
C LEU A 115 6.17 10.87 -4.16
N GLU A 116 7.13 11.80 -4.25
CA GLU A 116 8.29 11.70 -5.16
C GLU A 116 9.08 10.43 -4.87
N SER A 117 9.43 10.17 -3.61
CA SER A 117 10.15 8.95 -3.21
C SER A 117 9.37 7.67 -3.54
N VAL A 118 8.04 7.67 -3.45
CA VAL A 118 7.20 6.53 -3.87
C VAL A 118 7.33 6.30 -5.38
N VAL A 119 7.27 7.35 -6.20
CA VAL A 119 7.43 7.22 -7.66
C VAL A 119 8.82 6.74 -8.02
N GLU A 120 9.87 7.31 -7.42
CA GLU A 120 11.25 6.88 -7.61
C GLU A 120 11.41 5.39 -7.30
N LYS A 121 10.89 4.93 -6.16
CA LYS A 121 10.92 3.51 -5.80
C LYS A 121 10.21 2.63 -6.81
N LEU A 122 9.06 3.06 -7.33
CA LEU A 122 8.34 2.31 -8.36
C LEU A 122 9.13 2.22 -9.67
N ILE A 123 9.92 3.27 -10.03
CA ILE A 123 10.79 3.23 -11.21
C ILE A 123 12.00 2.34 -10.94
N ILE A 124 12.60 2.40 -9.75
CA ILE A 124 13.71 1.51 -9.34
C ILE A 124 13.28 0.03 -9.39
N ASP A 125 12.05 -0.30 -9.02
CA ASP A 125 11.52 -1.66 -9.17
C ASP A 125 11.43 -2.10 -10.65
N VAL A 126 11.21 -1.17 -11.56
CA VAL A 126 11.27 -1.42 -13.03
C VAL A 126 12.71 -1.60 -13.46
N GLU A 127 13.60 -0.73 -13.00
CA GLU A 127 15.05 -0.81 -13.26
C GLU A 127 15.62 -2.17 -12.86
N ALA A 128 15.33 -2.63 -11.64
CA ALA A 128 15.80 -3.94 -11.16
C ALA A 128 15.41 -5.07 -12.12
N LYS A 129 14.16 -5.08 -12.61
CA LYS A 129 13.67 -6.08 -13.56
C LYS A 129 14.31 -5.98 -14.96
N LEU A 130 14.70 -4.78 -15.38
CA LEU A 130 15.39 -4.56 -16.64
C LEU A 130 16.87 -4.94 -16.52
N ASN A 131 17.50 -4.66 -15.38
CA ASN A 131 18.88 -5.03 -15.10
C ASN A 131 19.08 -6.55 -15.11
N GLU A 132 18.10 -7.35 -14.61
CA GLU A 132 18.12 -8.81 -14.75
C GLU A 132 18.19 -9.28 -16.20
N LYS A 133 17.68 -8.46 -17.13
CA LYS A 133 17.76 -8.70 -18.59
C LYS A 133 18.97 -8.06 -19.25
N GLY A 134 19.86 -7.43 -18.48
CA GLY A 134 21.03 -6.70 -18.97
C GLY A 134 20.66 -5.42 -19.70
N ILE A 135 19.65 -4.71 -19.25
CA ILE A 135 19.20 -3.42 -19.80
C ILE A 135 19.26 -2.39 -18.69
N ASP A 136 20.05 -1.34 -18.88
CA ASP A 136 20.16 -0.23 -17.94
C ASP A 136 19.07 0.80 -18.21
N ILE A 137 18.58 1.46 -17.16
CA ILE A 137 17.61 2.55 -17.27
C ILE A 137 18.12 3.78 -16.51
N ASP A 138 17.93 4.95 -17.11
CA ASP A 138 18.21 6.26 -16.53
C ASP A 138 16.99 7.17 -16.68
N PHE A 139 16.74 8.04 -15.69
CA PHE A 139 15.60 8.94 -15.73
C PHE A 139 15.88 10.27 -15.03
N ASP A 140 15.33 11.33 -15.59
CA ASP A 140 15.45 12.68 -15.03
C ASP A 140 14.34 12.93 -13.98
N SER A 141 14.57 13.87 -13.05
CA SER A 141 13.57 14.26 -12.02
C SER A 141 12.24 14.74 -12.61
N ASP A 142 12.27 15.28 -13.83
CA ASP A 142 11.05 15.74 -14.51
C ASP A 142 10.11 14.57 -14.88
N VAL A 143 10.66 13.36 -15.04
CA VAL A 143 9.86 12.13 -15.24
C VAL A 143 9.05 11.84 -13.98
N VAL A 144 9.67 11.95 -12.80
CA VAL A 144 9.00 11.75 -11.50
C VAL A 144 7.86 12.75 -11.33
N LYS A 145 8.14 14.05 -11.59
CA LYS A 145 7.13 15.13 -11.50
C LYS A 145 5.95 14.88 -12.42
N LEU A 146 6.21 14.48 -13.66
CA LEU A 146 5.14 14.22 -14.62
C LEU A 146 4.28 13.02 -14.23
N ILE A 147 4.89 11.97 -13.68
CA ILE A 147 4.15 10.81 -13.16
C ILE A 147 3.28 11.21 -11.98
N LEU A 148 3.78 12.07 -11.09
CA LEU A 148 2.98 12.63 -10.00
C LEU A 148 1.81 13.47 -10.51
N GLU A 149 2.06 14.39 -11.43
CA GLU A 149 1.02 15.25 -12.01
C GLU A 149 -0.11 14.45 -12.66
N GLN A 150 0.22 13.33 -13.33
CA GLN A 150 -0.76 12.51 -14.05
C GLN A 150 -1.35 11.37 -13.24
N GLY A 151 -0.70 10.96 -12.17
CA GLY A 151 -1.06 9.77 -11.42
C GLY A 151 -1.52 10.01 -9.99
N TYR A 152 -1.29 11.18 -9.41
CA TYR A 152 -1.70 11.43 -8.04
C TYR A 152 -3.18 11.83 -7.96
N ASP A 153 -3.90 11.20 -7.04
CA ASP A 153 -5.24 11.55 -6.65
C ASP A 153 -5.29 11.72 -5.12
N PRO A 154 -5.62 12.91 -4.59
CA PRO A 154 -5.67 13.15 -3.15
C PRO A 154 -6.57 12.17 -2.39
N LYS A 155 -7.66 11.70 -3.00
CA LYS A 155 -8.60 10.76 -2.38
C LYS A 155 -8.11 9.31 -2.35
N LEU A 156 -7.29 8.93 -3.33
CA LEU A 156 -6.78 7.57 -3.49
C LEU A 156 -5.33 7.40 -3.00
N GLY A 157 -4.68 8.50 -2.60
CA GLY A 157 -3.31 8.53 -2.12
C GLY A 157 -2.30 8.11 -3.20
N ALA A 158 -1.33 7.25 -2.83
CA ALA A 158 -0.29 6.79 -3.73
C ALA A 158 -0.71 5.60 -4.62
N ARG A 159 -1.85 4.96 -4.37
CA ARG A 159 -2.29 3.76 -5.14
C ARG A 159 -2.34 3.97 -6.66
N PRO A 160 -2.84 5.12 -7.19
CA PRO A 160 -2.86 5.35 -8.64
C PRO A 160 -1.48 5.54 -9.25
N LEU A 161 -0.44 5.91 -8.47
CA LEU A 161 0.92 6.13 -8.97
C LEU A 161 1.51 4.86 -9.60
N SER A 162 1.25 3.68 -9.04
CA SER A 162 1.68 2.42 -9.64
C SER A 162 1.09 2.23 -11.04
N ARG A 163 -0.20 2.54 -11.22
CA ARG A 163 -0.86 2.47 -12.53
C ARG A 163 -0.30 3.51 -13.52
N ALA A 164 0.08 4.69 -13.02
CA ALA A 164 0.71 5.71 -13.83
C ALA A 164 2.10 5.24 -14.32
N VAL A 165 2.92 4.66 -13.43
CA VAL A 165 4.21 4.07 -13.82
C VAL A 165 4.02 2.92 -14.81
N ASP A 166 3.03 2.05 -14.62
CA ASP A 166 2.71 0.97 -15.55
C ASP A 166 2.39 1.51 -16.95
N LYS A 167 1.54 2.55 -17.01
CA LYS A 167 1.09 3.15 -18.26
C LYS A 167 2.18 3.97 -18.95
N LEU A 168 2.91 4.80 -18.19
CA LEU A 168 3.82 5.81 -18.73
C LEU A 168 5.26 5.30 -18.90
N VAL A 169 5.65 4.28 -18.15
CA VAL A 169 7.01 3.74 -18.16
C VAL A 169 7.04 2.31 -18.66
N LYS A 170 6.37 1.37 -17.93
CA LYS A 170 6.48 -0.06 -18.27
C LYS A 170 5.92 -0.40 -19.63
N LYS A 171 4.73 0.11 -19.98
CA LYS A 171 4.08 -0.19 -21.26
C LYS A 171 4.90 0.27 -22.47
N PRO A 172 5.42 1.52 -22.55
CA PRO A 172 6.30 1.95 -23.65
C PRO A 172 7.58 1.11 -23.76
N ILE A 173 8.25 0.83 -22.65
CA ILE A 173 9.45 -0.01 -22.64
C ILE A 173 9.14 -1.42 -23.13
N SER A 174 8.05 -2.03 -22.66
CA SER A 174 7.63 -3.37 -23.09
C SER A 174 7.32 -3.41 -24.59
N THR A 175 6.68 -2.37 -25.13
CA THR A 175 6.44 -2.28 -26.58
C THR A 175 7.75 -2.23 -27.35
N MET A 176 8.73 -1.42 -26.92
CA MET A 176 10.03 -1.32 -27.57
C MET A 176 10.84 -2.63 -27.46
N LEU A 177 10.68 -3.38 -26.37
CA LEU A 177 11.27 -4.72 -26.23
C LEU A 177 10.67 -5.72 -27.24
N ILE A 178 9.34 -5.72 -27.40
CA ILE A 178 8.65 -6.59 -28.37
C ILE A 178 9.02 -6.23 -29.81
N GLU A 179 9.25 -4.94 -30.09
CA GLU A 179 9.65 -4.45 -31.42
C GLU A 179 11.17 -4.58 -31.67
N ASP A 180 11.93 -5.27 -30.82
CA ASP A 180 13.39 -5.42 -30.90
C ASP A 180 14.19 -4.10 -30.94
N LYS A 181 13.57 -2.99 -30.50
CA LYS A 181 14.22 -1.68 -30.38
C LYS A 181 15.11 -1.56 -29.15
N ILE A 182 14.83 -2.35 -28.13
CA ILE A 182 15.63 -2.49 -26.92
C ILE A 182 16.12 -3.95 -26.86
N LYS A 183 17.42 -4.15 -26.74
CA LYS A 183 18.06 -5.46 -26.66
C LYS A 183 18.90 -5.57 -25.40
N ARG A 184 19.36 -6.77 -25.09
CA ARG A 184 20.34 -6.98 -24.03
C ARG A 184 21.59 -6.13 -24.29
N GLY A 185 22.06 -5.40 -23.27
CA GLY A 185 23.17 -4.43 -23.38
C GLY A 185 22.72 -3.04 -23.83
N SER A 186 21.42 -2.79 -24.00
CA SER A 186 20.91 -1.44 -24.29
C SER A 186 20.86 -0.61 -23.02
N SER A 187 21.07 0.71 -23.16
CA SER A 187 20.74 1.70 -22.15
C SER A 187 19.48 2.46 -22.57
N VAL A 188 18.53 2.56 -21.66
CA VAL A 188 17.23 3.22 -21.86
C VAL A 188 17.22 4.52 -21.07
N LYS A 189 16.99 5.65 -21.72
CA LYS A 189 16.80 6.94 -21.05
C LYS A 189 15.35 7.38 -21.15
N LEU A 190 14.76 7.68 -19.97
CA LEU A 190 13.46 8.32 -19.84
C LEU A 190 13.67 9.84 -19.74
N SER A 191 12.94 10.59 -20.53
CA SER A 191 12.95 12.06 -20.50
C SER A 191 11.56 12.61 -20.77
N VAL A 192 11.30 13.86 -20.39
CA VAL A 192 10.03 14.53 -20.68
C VAL A 192 10.16 15.42 -21.91
N LYS A 193 9.24 15.27 -22.85
CA LYS A 193 9.09 16.17 -23.98
C LYS A 193 7.60 16.40 -24.24
N ASP A 194 7.21 17.66 -24.39
CA ASP A 194 5.82 18.06 -24.67
C ASP A 194 4.79 17.41 -23.71
N LYS A 195 5.10 17.44 -22.39
CA LYS A 195 4.32 16.80 -21.31
C LYS A 195 4.07 15.29 -21.51
N LYS A 196 4.97 14.62 -22.20
CA LYS A 196 4.94 13.17 -22.38
C LYS A 196 6.29 12.56 -22.02
N ILE A 197 6.27 11.36 -21.48
CA ILE A 197 7.49 10.58 -21.26
C ILE A 197 7.94 10.00 -22.61
N VAL A 198 9.16 10.28 -22.97
CA VAL A 198 9.81 9.76 -24.16
C VAL A 198 10.87 8.75 -23.72
N VAL A 199 10.77 7.56 -24.27
CA VAL A 199 11.73 6.48 -24.08
C VAL A 199 12.72 6.48 -25.23
N LYS A 200 14.01 6.66 -24.94
CA LYS A 200 15.08 6.55 -25.91
C LYS A 200 15.97 5.37 -25.54
N ALA A 201 16.21 4.48 -26.48
CA ALA A 201 17.15 3.39 -26.32
C ALA A 201 18.43 3.68 -27.11
N SER A 202 19.58 3.51 -26.49
CA SER A 202 20.87 3.45 -27.13
C SER A 202 21.41 2.02 -27.02
N ASN A 203 21.73 1.42 -28.16
CA ASN A 203 22.43 0.13 -28.13
C ASN A 203 23.90 0.45 -27.84
N SER A 204 24.43 -0.06 -26.74
CA SER A 204 25.87 -0.05 -26.50
C SER A 204 26.51 -0.89 -27.58
N ILE A 205 27.17 -0.24 -28.54
CA ILE A 205 28.09 -0.93 -29.46
C ILE A 205 29.23 -1.40 -28.56
N GLU A 206 29.37 -2.71 -28.38
CA GLU A 206 30.56 -3.30 -27.78
C GLU A 206 31.79 -2.73 -28.51
N LYS A 207 32.56 -1.90 -27.81
CA LYS A 207 33.94 -1.70 -28.18
C LYS A 207 34.66 -2.99 -27.76
N ILE A 208 34.69 -3.93 -28.69
CA ILE A 208 35.67 -5.01 -28.67
C ILE A 208 37.02 -4.36 -28.96
N THR A 209 37.84 -4.27 -27.93
CA THR A 209 39.26 -4.02 -28.04
C THR A 209 40.00 -5.22 -27.49
#